data_3f35b9fb0359acf5ac2f0d880f29a808
#
_entry.id   3f35b9fb0359acf5ac2f0d880f29a808
#
_cell.length_a   1.000
_cell.length_b   1.000
_cell.length_c   1.000
_cell.angle_alpha   90.00
_cell.angle_beta   90.00
_cell.angle_gamma   90.00
#
_symmetry.space_group_name_H-M   'P 1'
#
loop_
_entity.id
_entity.type
_entity.pdbx_description
1 polymer ?
#
loop_
_entity_poly.entity_id
_entity_poly.type
_entity_poly.pdbx_seq_one_letter_code
_entity_poly.pdbx_strand_id
1 'polypeptide(L)'
;RVLTNHNLREDIMRKLNIFTVFAAVALAFLASPVSALDVKVEAFATGLQSPIDLKEAPDGSGRIFIMNQTGSIVIVDADGTVLPKPFLDLRAEIVDQYVRFDERGTLGFAFHPDYKSNGKLYVMTSRDIVREEESLVHEIFGNHTAYVSEFTVSDNPNAADAGSERVLMKIEQPQFN
;
A
#
# COMPACT_ATOMS: atom_id res chain seq x y z
N ARG A 1 52.72 -8.42 59.10
CA ARG A 1 51.42 -8.90 59.56
C ARG A 1 51.06 -10.12 58.76
N VAL A 2 51.23 -11.33 59.36
CA VAL A 2 50.93 -12.59 58.68
C VAL A 2 49.40 -12.74 58.66
N LEU A 3 48.77 -12.70 57.48
CA LEU A 3 47.38 -13.04 57.41
C LEU A 3 47.20 -14.53 57.56
N THR A 4 46.47 -14.93 58.65
CA THR A 4 46.13 -16.33 58.91
C THR A 4 45.20 -16.84 57.76
N ASN A 5 45.35 -18.12 57.39
CA ASN A 5 44.51 -18.78 56.39
C ASN A 5 42.98 -18.61 56.61
N HIS A 6 42.58 -18.36 57.82
CA HIS A 6 41.17 -18.10 58.16
C HIS A 6 40.70 -16.75 57.63
N ASN A 7 41.46 -15.67 57.82
CA ASN A 7 41.10 -14.31 57.35
C ASN A 7 41.09 -14.20 55.82
N LEU A 8 41.95 -14.99 55.15
CA LEU A 8 41.99 -15.03 53.70
C LEU A 8 40.74 -15.70 53.11
N ARG A 9 40.24 -16.77 53.75
CA ARG A 9 39.00 -17.45 53.33
C ARG A 9 37.76 -16.57 53.50
N GLU A 10 37.67 -15.88 54.60
CA GLU A 10 36.54 -14.96 54.86
C GLU A 10 36.53 -13.79 53.84
N ASP A 11 37.67 -13.23 53.52
CA ASP A 11 37.76 -12.13 52.54
C ASP A 11 37.43 -12.60 51.12
N ILE A 12 37.82 -13.80 50.73
CA ILE A 12 37.45 -14.42 49.43
C ILE A 12 35.94 -14.69 49.38
N MET A 13 35.37 -15.27 50.43
CA MET A 13 33.94 -15.56 50.46
C MET A 13 33.09 -14.29 50.44
N ARG A 14 33.54 -13.23 51.13
CA ARG A 14 32.88 -11.93 51.11
C ARG A 14 32.91 -11.27 49.74
N LYS A 15 34.04 -11.33 49.05
CA LYS A 15 34.16 -10.82 47.68
C LYS A 15 33.33 -11.63 46.68
N LEU A 16 33.29 -12.96 46.84
CA LEU A 16 32.47 -13.85 46.02
C LEU A 16 30.98 -13.57 46.20
N ASN A 17 30.50 -13.37 47.44
CA ASN A 17 29.10 -13.01 47.71
C ASN A 17 28.72 -11.64 47.10
N ILE A 18 29.61 -10.65 47.23
CA ILE A 18 29.37 -9.32 46.59
C ILE A 18 29.28 -9.45 45.07
N PHE A 19 30.15 -10.24 44.47
CA PHE A 19 30.13 -10.44 42.99
C PHE A 19 28.85 -11.17 42.53
N THR A 20 28.40 -12.17 43.31
CA THR A 20 27.16 -12.92 43.03
C THR A 20 25.94 -12.02 43.13
N VAL A 21 25.88 -11.14 44.13
CA VAL A 21 24.78 -10.17 44.30
C VAL A 21 24.76 -9.15 43.16
N PHE A 22 25.94 -8.63 42.76
CA PHE A 22 26.00 -7.71 41.62
C PHE A 22 25.62 -8.38 40.29
N ALA A 23 26.02 -9.63 40.07
CA ALA A 23 25.62 -10.39 38.87
C ALA A 23 24.12 -10.67 38.85
N ALA A 24 23.50 -11.00 40.00
CA ALA A 24 22.05 -11.22 40.07
C ALA A 24 21.26 -9.93 39.85
N VAL A 25 21.71 -8.79 40.36
CA VAL A 25 21.10 -7.48 40.14
C VAL A 25 21.25 -7.07 38.68
N ALA A 26 22.41 -7.28 38.06
CA ALA A 26 22.63 -6.98 36.62
C ALA A 26 21.73 -7.84 35.73
N LEU A 27 21.52 -9.12 36.06
CA LEU A 27 20.60 -9.99 35.32
C LEU A 27 19.13 -9.55 35.45
N ALA A 28 18.72 -9.03 36.61
CA ALA A 28 17.37 -8.53 36.83
C ALA A 28 17.05 -7.27 36.00
N PHE A 29 18.05 -6.43 35.73
CA PHE A 29 17.90 -5.25 34.86
C PHE A 29 17.82 -5.60 33.37
N LEU A 30 18.26 -6.79 32.93
CA LEU A 30 18.18 -7.24 31.55
C LEU A 30 16.81 -7.86 31.19
N ALA A 31 16.00 -8.18 32.21
CA ALA A 31 14.64 -8.68 32.02
C ALA A 31 13.62 -7.53 31.95
N SER A 32 13.79 -6.60 31.01
CA SER A 32 12.71 -5.67 30.68
C SER A 32 11.54 -6.45 30.10
N PRO A 33 10.32 -6.34 30.61
CA PRO A 33 9.18 -6.97 30.01
C PRO A 33 9.03 -6.39 28.59
N VAL A 34 9.22 -7.23 27.58
CA VAL A 34 8.83 -6.88 26.21
C VAL A 34 7.30 -6.85 26.23
N SER A 35 6.75 -5.64 26.25
CA SER A 35 5.31 -5.45 26.07
C SER A 35 4.99 -5.83 24.63
N ALA A 36 4.31 -6.95 24.42
CA ALA A 36 3.77 -7.27 23.11
C ALA A 36 2.77 -6.17 22.73
N LEU A 37 2.92 -5.61 21.52
CA LEU A 37 1.93 -4.70 20.96
C LEU A 37 0.67 -5.53 20.66
N ASP A 38 -0.44 -5.21 21.33
CA ASP A 38 -1.73 -5.81 21.01
C ASP A 38 -2.28 -5.13 19.74
N VAL A 39 -2.20 -5.83 18.61
CA VAL A 39 -2.67 -5.32 17.31
C VAL A 39 -4.05 -5.92 17.06
N LYS A 40 -5.05 -5.05 16.99
CA LYS A 40 -6.41 -5.40 16.61
C LYS A 40 -6.67 -4.98 15.17
N VAL A 41 -7.22 -5.88 14.37
CA VAL A 41 -7.68 -5.59 13.01
C VAL A 41 -9.20 -5.45 13.04
N GLU A 42 -9.67 -4.32 12.50
CA GLU A 42 -11.11 -4.04 12.37
C GLU A 42 -11.45 -3.80 10.89
N ALA A 43 -12.63 -4.29 10.46
CA ALA A 43 -13.14 -3.99 9.13
C ALA A 43 -13.52 -2.49 9.06
N PHE A 44 -12.92 -1.77 8.12
CA PHE A 44 -13.20 -0.34 7.89
C PHE A 44 -14.27 -0.14 6.81
N ALA A 45 -14.17 -0.84 5.67
CA ALA A 45 -15.13 -0.78 4.58
C ALA A 45 -15.42 -2.18 4.03
N THR A 46 -16.62 -2.39 3.50
CA THR A 46 -17.06 -3.66 2.93
C THR A 46 -17.74 -3.45 1.57
N GLY A 47 -17.96 -4.52 0.80
CA GLY A 47 -18.60 -4.44 -0.52
C GLY A 47 -17.69 -3.97 -1.65
N LEU A 48 -16.37 -3.93 -1.43
CA LEU A 48 -15.36 -3.60 -2.43
C LEU A 48 -15.15 -4.77 -3.40
N GLN A 49 -14.82 -4.47 -4.66
CA GLN A 49 -14.59 -5.46 -5.72
C GLN A 49 -13.10 -5.51 -6.08
N SER A 50 -12.38 -6.51 -5.56
CA SER A 50 -10.94 -6.67 -5.81
C SER A 50 -10.12 -5.40 -5.51
N PRO A 51 -10.20 -4.85 -4.28
CA PRO A 51 -9.45 -3.66 -3.91
C PRO A 51 -7.95 -3.97 -3.86
N ILE A 52 -7.13 -3.12 -4.49
CA ILE A 52 -5.67 -3.32 -4.59
C ILE A 52 -4.85 -2.12 -4.15
N ASP A 53 -5.44 -0.93 -4.05
CA ASP A 53 -4.73 0.27 -3.59
C ASP A 53 -5.66 1.21 -2.83
N LEU A 54 -5.10 1.94 -1.87
CA LEU A 54 -5.82 2.90 -1.04
C LEU A 54 -4.99 4.16 -0.86
N LYS A 55 -5.64 5.33 -1.02
CA LYS A 55 -4.99 6.63 -0.80
C LYS A 55 -5.94 7.63 -0.18
N GLU A 56 -5.42 8.44 0.73
CA GLU A 56 -6.09 9.65 1.17
C GLU A 56 -5.87 10.77 0.14
N ALA A 57 -6.91 11.56 -0.14
CA ALA A 57 -6.77 12.71 -1.03
C ALA A 57 -5.92 13.81 -0.37
N PRO A 58 -4.90 14.36 -1.07
CA PRO A 58 -4.03 15.40 -0.51
C PRO A 58 -4.69 16.79 -0.59
N ASP A 59 -6.00 16.88 -0.40
CA ASP A 59 -6.78 18.12 -0.40
C ASP A 59 -7.22 18.57 1.01
N GLY A 60 -6.96 17.72 2.02
CA GLY A 60 -7.33 17.93 3.41
C GLY A 60 -8.79 17.58 3.72
N SER A 61 -9.49 16.89 2.82
CA SER A 61 -10.88 16.44 3.04
C SER A 61 -10.99 15.20 3.93
N GLY A 62 -9.89 14.43 4.10
CA GLY A 62 -9.89 13.15 4.81
C GLY A 62 -10.59 12.02 4.04
N ARG A 63 -10.98 12.25 2.77
CA ARG A 63 -11.59 11.21 1.93
C ARG A 63 -10.59 10.15 1.57
N ILE A 64 -11.00 8.90 1.68
CA ILE A 64 -10.21 7.74 1.31
C ILE A 64 -10.68 7.22 -0.05
N PHE A 65 -9.75 7.04 -0.96
CA PHE A 65 -9.99 6.52 -2.30
C PHE A 65 -9.45 5.11 -2.38
N ILE A 66 -10.28 4.18 -2.81
CA ILE A 66 -9.91 2.77 -2.97
C ILE A 66 -10.03 2.42 -4.45
N MET A 67 -8.93 1.92 -5.01
CA MET A 67 -8.89 1.41 -6.36
C MET A 67 -9.20 -0.08 -6.39
N ASN A 68 -10.15 -0.45 -7.23
CA ASN A 68 -10.46 -1.83 -7.53
C ASN A 68 -9.75 -2.24 -8.83
N GLN A 69 -9.13 -3.40 -8.84
CA GLN A 69 -8.48 -3.96 -10.04
C GLN A 69 -9.42 -4.00 -11.25
N THR A 70 -10.71 -4.14 -10.99
CA THR A 70 -11.77 -4.24 -12.00
C THR A 70 -12.11 -2.92 -12.70
N GLY A 71 -11.33 -1.86 -12.55
CA GLY A 71 -11.47 -0.63 -13.34
C GLY A 71 -12.20 0.52 -12.66
N SER A 72 -12.43 0.49 -11.35
CA SER A 72 -13.09 1.59 -10.65
C SER A 72 -12.27 2.12 -9.49
N ILE A 73 -12.36 3.43 -9.26
CA ILE A 73 -11.90 4.07 -8.03
C ILE A 73 -13.14 4.54 -7.29
N VAL A 74 -13.29 4.12 -6.03
CA VAL A 74 -14.42 4.50 -5.17
C VAL A 74 -13.95 5.37 -4.02
N ILE A 75 -14.86 6.19 -3.49
CA ILE A 75 -14.60 6.98 -2.28
C ILE A 75 -15.25 6.26 -1.10
N VAL A 76 -14.53 6.22 0.00
CA VAL A 76 -15.01 5.75 1.29
C VAL A 76 -14.97 6.93 2.26
N ASP A 77 -16.10 7.20 2.90
CA ASP A 77 -16.20 8.23 3.92
C ASP A 77 -15.54 7.79 5.24
N ALA A 78 -15.37 8.73 6.15
CA ALA A 78 -14.70 8.51 7.44
C ALA A 78 -15.38 7.45 8.33
N ASP A 79 -16.66 7.17 8.10
CA ASP A 79 -17.43 6.13 8.81
C ASP A 79 -17.34 4.74 8.14
N GLY A 80 -16.57 4.61 7.06
CA GLY A 80 -16.42 3.37 6.29
C GLY A 80 -17.49 3.15 5.21
N THR A 81 -18.38 4.13 5.00
CA THR A 81 -19.42 4.04 3.95
C THR A 81 -18.82 4.26 2.58
N VAL A 82 -19.00 3.29 1.69
CA VAL A 82 -18.60 3.41 0.27
C VAL A 82 -19.66 4.25 -0.45
N LEU A 83 -19.23 5.31 -1.14
CA LEU A 83 -20.15 6.15 -1.92
C LEU A 83 -20.75 5.33 -3.08
N PRO A 84 -22.05 5.54 -3.40
CA PRO A 84 -22.80 4.70 -4.34
C PRO A 84 -22.32 4.83 -5.80
N LYS A 85 -21.64 5.91 -6.14
CA LYS A 85 -21.05 6.13 -7.47
C LYS A 85 -19.54 6.11 -7.38
N PRO A 86 -18.85 5.44 -8.31
CA PRO A 86 -17.40 5.51 -8.35
C PRO A 86 -16.92 6.95 -8.61
N PHE A 87 -15.76 7.27 -8.06
CA PHE A 87 -15.05 8.51 -8.36
C PHE A 87 -14.54 8.53 -9.80
N LEU A 88 -14.00 7.42 -10.27
CA LEU A 88 -13.58 7.21 -11.66
C LEU A 88 -14.00 5.80 -12.08
N ASP A 89 -14.61 5.68 -13.24
CA ASP A 89 -15.08 4.41 -13.80
C ASP A 89 -14.41 4.16 -15.15
N LEU A 90 -13.49 3.20 -15.19
CA LEU A 90 -12.73 2.78 -16.36
C LEU A 90 -13.01 1.31 -16.72
N ARG A 91 -14.11 0.74 -16.23
CA ARG A 91 -14.44 -0.68 -16.45
C ARG A 91 -14.65 -1.02 -17.92
N ALA A 92 -15.06 -0.06 -18.73
CA ALA A 92 -15.23 -0.23 -20.18
C ALA A 92 -13.89 -0.10 -20.96
N GLU A 93 -12.85 0.39 -20.31
CA GLU A 93 -11.57 0.74 -20.94
C GLU A 93 -10.49 -0.31 -20.68
N ILE A 94 -10.66 -1.16 -19.68
CA ILE A 94 -9.67 -2.19 -19.31
C ILE A 94 -9.95 -3.50 -20.07
N VAL A 95 -8.91 -4.31 -20.20
CA VAL A 95 -9.03 -5.67 -20.77
C VAL A 95 -10.09 -6.51 -20.04
N ASP A 96 -10.74 -7.41 -20.73
CA ASP A 96 -11.53 -8.46 -20.11
C ASP A 96 -10.64 -9.34 -19.24
N GLN A 97 -10.97 -9.41 -17.94
CA GLN A 97 -10.19 -10.15 -16.95
C GLN A 97 -10.64 -11.60 -16.87
N TYR A 98 -9.69 -12.53 -16.67
CA TYR A 98 -10.00 -13.93 -16.46
C TYR A 98 -10.65 -14.17 -15.08
N VAL A 99 -11.65 -15.02 -15.05
CA VAL A 99 -12.50 -15.25 -13.86
C VAL A 99 -11.74 -15.82 -12.65
N ARG A 100 -10.65 -16.54 -12.87
CA ARG A 100 -9.95 -17.22 -11.78
C ARG A 100 -8.71 -16.48 -11.28
N PHE A 101 -7.97 -15.90 -12.19
CA PHE A 101 -6.72 -15.20 -11.89
C PHE A 101 -6.38 -14.29 -13.06
N ASP A 102 -6.16 -13.01 -12.76
CA ASP A 102 -5.67 -12.04 -13.71
C ASP A 102 -4.84 -10.99 -12.97
N GLU A 103 -3.67 -10.65 -13.51
CA GLU A 103 -2.83 -9.60 -12.99
C GLU A 103 -3.03 -8.26 -13.72
N ARG A 104 -3.82 -8.27 -14.78
CA ARG A 104 -4.19 -7.09 -15.56
C ARG A 104 -5.34 -6.34 -14.91
N GLY A 105 -5.63 -5.17 -15.41
CA GLY A 105 -6.74 -4.32 -14.94
C GLY A 105 -6.27 -2.92 -14.61
N THR A 106 -6.85 -2.32 -13.59
CA THR A 106 -6.39 -1.05 -13.03
C THR A 106 -5.37 -1.36 -11.95
N LEU A 107 -4.10 -0.96 -12.12
CA LEU A 107 -2.97 -1.49 -11.34
C LEU A 107 -2.29 -0.47 -10.43
N GLY A 108 -2.61 0.81 -10.57
CA GLY A 108 -2.07 1.85 -9.69
C GLY A 108 -2.74 3.19 -9.94
N PHE A 109 -2.84 4.01 -8.89
CA PHE A 109 -3.21 5.40 -9.04
C PHE A 109 -2.42 6.30 -8.11
N ALA A 110 -2.30 7.57 -8.46
CA ALA A 110 -1.66 8.58 -7.62
C ALA A 110 -2.33 9.93 -7.83
N PHE A 111 -2.46 10.69 -6.76
CA PHE A 111 -2.82 12.11 -6.88
C PHE A 111 -1.60 12.94 -7.25
N HIS A 112 -1.81 14.00 -8.02
CA HIS A 112 -0.78 15.01 -8.20
C HIS A 112 -0.43 15.67 -6.86
N PRO A 113 0.83 16.03 -6.57
CA PRO A 113 1.20 16.72 -5.33
C PRO A 113 0.35 17.96 -5.03
N ASP A 114 -0.01 18.71 -6.08
CA ASP A 114 -0.87 19.89 -5.99
C ASP A 114 -2.34 19.59 -6.31
N TYR A 115 -2.82 18.37 -6.05
CA TYR A 115 -4.18 17.93 -6.36
C TYR A 115 -5.25 18.90 -5.88
N LYS A 116 -5.07 19.45 -4.68
CA LYS A 116 -5.98 20.45 -4.10
C LYS A 116 -6.23 21.65 -5.02
N SER A 117 -5.25 22.05 -5.82
CA SER A 117 -5.33 23.21 -6.72
C SER A 117 -5.63 22.85 -8.16
N ASN A 118 -5.19 21.68 -8.63
CA ASN A 118 -5.26 21.32 -10.04
C ASN A 118 -6.20 20.13 -10.33
N GLY A 119 -6.65 19.41 -9.30
CA GLY A 119 -7.57 18.28 -9.43
C GLY A 119 -7.03 17.09 -10.20
N LYS A 120 -5.72 17.00 -10.43
CA LYS A 120 -5.11 15.97 -11.28
C LYS A 120 -4.80 14.69 -10.53
N LEU A 121 -5.04 13.56 -11.20
CA LEU A 121 -4.63 12.24 -10.75
C LEU A 121 -4.11 11.41 -11.92
N TYR A 122 -3.38 10.37 -11.61
CA TYR A 122 -2.75 9.46 -12.58
C TYR A 122 -3.22 8.05 -12.32
N VAL A 123 -3.51 7.30 -13.37
CA VAL A 123 -3.99 5.92 -13.28
C VAL A 123 -3.24 5.05 -14.27
N MET A 124 -2.83 3.86 -13.83
CA MET A 124 -2.26 2.82 -14.69
C MET A 124 -3.30 1.75 -14.96
N THR A 125 -3.54 1.46 -16.23
CA THR A 125 -4.52 0.45 -16.67
C THR A 125 -3.91 -0.49 -17.70
N SER A 126 -4.37 -1.73 -17.70
CA SER A 126 -4.15 -2.68 -18.81
C SER A 126 -5.34 -2.61 -19.75
N ARG A 127 -5.09 -2.31 -21.01
CA ARG A 127 -6.12 -2.19 -22.05
C ARG A 127 -5.86 -3.15 -23.20
N ASP A 128 -6.88 -3.45 -23.98
CA ASP A 128 -6.73 -4.23 -25.19
C ASP A 128 -5.74 -3.60 -26.14
N ILE A 129 -5.10 -4.44 -26.93
CA ILE A 129 -4.15 -4.02 -27.94
C ILE A 129 -4.91 -3.25 -29.02
N VAL A 130 -4.63 -1.96 -29.15
CA VAL A 130 -4.96 -1.23 -30.37
C VAL A 130 -3.86 -1.54 -31.38
N ARG A 131 -4.13 -2.37 -32.35
CA ARG A 131 -3.19 -2.68 -33.44
C ARG A 131 -2.89 -1.38 -34.23
N GLU A 132 -1.83 -0.72 -33.84
CA GLU A 132 -1.18 0.24 -34.75
C GLU A 132 -0.33 -0.59 -35.71
N GLU A 133 -0.41 -0.30 -37.00
CA GLU A 133 0.00 -1.16 -38.12
C GLU A 133 1.47 -1.63 -38.16
N GLU A 134 2.32 -1.34 -37.16
CA GLU A 134 3.76 -1.59 -37.22
C GLU A 134 4.40 -2.31 -36.03
N SER A 135 3.67 -2.80 -35.04
CA SER A 135 4.31 -3.49 -33.91
C SER A 135 4.41 -5.00 -34.12
N LEU A 136 5.58 -5.45 -34.57
CA LEU A 136 5.92 -6.88 -34.67
C LEU A 136 5.82 -7.63 -33.34
N VAL A 137 5.99 -6.94 -32.22
CA VAL A 137 5.88 -7.53 -30.87
C VAL A 137 4.43 -7.89 -30.57
N HIS A 138 3.49 -7.01 -30.92
CA HIS A 138 2.05 -7.26 -30.79
C HIS A 138 1.55 -8.36 -31.71
N GLU A 139 2.09 -8.47 -32.90
CA GLU A 139 1.64 -9.48 -33.89
C GLU A 139 1.98 -10.91 -33.42
N ILE A 140 3.07 -11.08 -32.67
CA ILE A 140 3.57 -12.39 -32.29
C ILE A 140 3.29 -12.72 -30.82
N PHE A 141 3.37 -11.76 -29.89
CA PHE A 141 3.38 -12.00 -28.44
C PHE A 141 2.50 -11.03 -27.64
N GLY A 142 1.91 -10.01 -28.25
CA GLY A 142 1.18 -8.99 -27.53
C GLY A 142 -0.06 -9.54 -26.83
N ASN A 143 -0.21 -9.23 -25.54
CA ASN A 143 -1.37 -9.61 -24.75
C ASN A 143 -2.24 -8.39 -24.38
N HIS A 144 -1.61 -7.29 -24.01
CA HIS A 144 -2.27 -6.03 -23.64
C HIS A 144 -1.29 -4.87 -23.74
N THR A 145 -1.82 -3.65 -23.63
CA THR A 145 -1.02 -2.44 -23.51
C THR A 145 -1.27 -1.79 -22.15
N ALA A 146 -0.22 -1.53 -21.37
CA ALA A 146 -0.32 -0.73 -20.16
C ALA A 146 -0.35 0.76 -20.52
N TYR A 147 -1.34 1.48 -20.01
CA TYR A 147 -1.50 2.91 -20.15
C TYR A 147 -1.26 3.60 -18.84
N VAL A 148 -0.47 4.65 -18.83
CA VAL A 148 -0.41 5.62 -17.73
C VAL A 148 -1.09 6.89 -18.22
N SER A 149 -2.20 7.24 -17.58
CA SER A 149 -3.06 8.35 -18.00
C SER A 149 -3.27 9.34 -16.86
N GLU A 150 -3.33 10.63 -17.20
CA GLU A 150 -3.74 11.72 -16.34
C GLU A 150 -5.24 11.96 -16.53
N PHE A 151 -5.95 12.14 -15.41
CA PHE A 151 -7.34 12.56 -15.34
C PHE A 151 -7.48 13.82 -14.49
N THR A 152 -8.59 14.50 -14.61
CA THR A 152 -8.91 15.69 -13.81
C THR A 152 -10.24 15.48 -13.10
N VAL A 153 -10.32 15.94 -11.84
CA VAL A 153 -11.59 15.96 -11.11
C VAL A 153 -12.58 16.89 -11.81
N SER A 154 -13.86 16.50 -11.84
CA SER A 154 -14.93 17.32 -12.40
C SER A 154 -15.33 18.45 -11.42
N ASP A 155 -16.35 19.24 -11.79
CA ASP A 155 -16.96 20.22 -10.88
C ASP A 155 -17.54 19.58 -9.61
N ASN A 156 -17.86 18.28 -9.67
CA ASN A 156 -18.20 17.48 -8.51
C ASN A 156 -16.92 16.89 -7.91
N PRO A 157 -16.49 17.27 -6.69
CA PRO A 157 -15.26 16.76 -6.08
C PRO A 157 -15.27 15.25 -5.78
N ASN A 158 -16.43 14.61 -5.90
CA ASN A 158 -16.58 13.17 -5.74
C ASN A 158 -16.62 12.41 -7.08
N ALA A 159 -16.29 13.07 -8.18
CA ALA A 159 -16.22 12.45 -9.49
C ALA A 159 -15.07 13.02 -10.33
N ALA A 160 -14.23 12.16 -10.88
CA ALA A 160 -13.29 12.55 -11.93
C ALA A 160 -14.01 12.55 -13.29
N ASP A 161 -13.56 13.39 -14.19
CA ASP A 161 -14.02 13.40 -15.58
C ASP A 161 -13.25 12.34 -16.37
N ALA A 162 -13.88 11.22 -16.69
CA ALA A 162 -13.28 10.18 -17.53
C ALA A 162 -12.94 10.69 -18.94
N GLY A 163 -13.68 11.66 -19.46
CA GLY A 163 -13.41 12.29 -20.75
C GLY A 163 -12.20 13.23 -20.76
N SER A 164 -11.66 13.58 -19.56
CA SER A 164 -10.45 14.39 -19.45
C SER A 164 -9.15 13.61 -19.64
N GLU A 165 -9.24 12.34 -20.01
CA GLU A 165 -8.07 11.48 -20.13
C GLU A 165 -7.00 12.07 -21.05
N ARG A 166 -5.78 12.13 -20.52
CA ARG A 166 -4.57 12.43 -21.27
C ARG A 166 -3.56 11.31 -21.09
N VAL A 167 -3.39 10.50 -22.10
CA VAL A 167 -2.40 9.42 -22.09
C VAL A 167 -0.99 10.01 -22.04
N LEU A 168 -0.23 9.60 -21.02
CA LEU A 168 1.16 10.01 -20.80
C LEU A 168 2.14 8.99 -21.34
N MET A 169 1.81 7.71 -21.22
CA MET A 169 2.69 6.60 -21.59
C MET A 169 1.87 5.39 -22.01
N LYS A 170 2.36 4.71 -23.04
CA LYS A 170 1.88 3.39 -23.48
C LYS A 170 3.05 2.42 -23.40
N ILE A 171 2.85 1.26 -22.81
CA ILE A 171 3.87 0.21 -22.65
C ILE A 171 3.24 -1.08 -23.17
N GLU A 172 3.75 -1.56 -24.28
CA GLU A 172 3.31 -2.84 -24.84
C GLU A 172 3.78 -3.99 -23.98
N GLN A 173 2.87 -4.88 -23.64
CA GLN A 173 3.14 -6.03 -22.79
C GLN A 173 3.08 -7.30 -23.66
N PRO A 174 4.22 -8.00 -23.83
CA PRO A 174 4.28 -9.21 -24.63
C PRO A 174 3.66 -10.42 -23.94
N GLN A 175 3.42 -10.33 -22.63
CA GLN A 175 2.91 -11.41 -21.80
C GLN A 175 1.66 -10.99 -21.04
N PHE A 176 1.01 -11.99 -20.45
CA PHE A 176 -0.19 -11.85 -19.63
C PHE A 176 0.03 -11.00 -18.36
N ASN A 177 1.23 -11.00 -17.81
CA ASN A 177 1.65 -10.29 -16.59
C ASN A 177 2.98 -9.54 -16.79
#